data_db6957cfb19288502f86630f49d0c31b
#
_entry.id   db6957cfb19288502f86630f49d0c31b
#
_cell.length_a   1.000
_cell.length_b   1.000
_cell.length_c   1.000
_cell.angle_alpha   90.00
_cell.angle_beta   90.00
_cell.angle_gamma   90.00
#
_symmetry.space_group_name_H-M   'P 1'
#
loop_
_entity.id
_entity.type
_entity.pdbx_description
1 polymer ?
#
loop_
_entity_poly.entity_id
_entity_poly.type
_entity_poly.pdbx_seq_one_letter_code
_entity_poly.pdbx_strand_id
1 'polypeptide(L)'
;LLPPHYETLDEQVVRCYEAFSGQPTDLEKHVYLRSLQDTNETLFYRLMLDHITEMMPIVYTPIVGLACQKFSHIYRRPRGVFISYPERAHMDHIFSNVDRDIEVIVVTDGERILGLGDQGAGGMGIPIGKLSLYTLCGGIAPEKTLPILLDLGTNNEERLKDPTYIGWRKNRIRDKEYDDFIEQFVQAVMKRFPDVLLQWEDFASADAAPI
;
A
#
# COMPACT_ATOMS: atom_id res chain seq x y z
N LEU A 1 24.80 7.89 -22.72
CA LEU A 1 24.30 8.76 -23.79
C LEU A 1 22.77 8.67 -23.85
N LEU A 2 22.11 9.80 -23.83
CA LEU A 2 20.66 9.87 -23.95
C LEU A 2 20.25 9.93 -25.43
N PRO A 3 18.99 9.52 -25.77
CA PRO A 3 18.43 9.78 -27.08
C PRO A 3 18.44 11.28 -27.40
N PRO A 4 18.53 11.68 -28.68
CA PRO A 4 18.63 13.08 -29.05
C PRO A 4 17.34 13.88 -28.87
N HIS A 5 16.18 13.20 -28.78
CA HIS A 5 14.89 13.84 -28.52
C HIS A 5 14.60 13.86 -27.02
N TYR A 6 14.23 15.03 -26.50
CA TYR A 6 13.78 15.23 -25.13
C TYR A 6 12.26 15.32 -25.13
N GLU A 7 11.59 14.28 -24.64
CA GLU A 7 10.14 14.22 -24.55
C GLU A 7 9.60 15.25 -23.55
N THR A 8 8.56 15.95 -23.94
CA THR A 8 7.71 16.73 -23.02
C THR A 8 6.94 15.79 -22.10
N LEU A 9 6.35 16.31 -21.01
CA LEU A 9 5.53 15.50 -20.12
C LEU A 9 4.33 14.89 -20.87
N ASP A 10 3.70 15.65 -21.76
CA ASP A 10 2.55 15.19 -22.55
C ASP A 10 2.94 14.05 -23.52
N GLU A 11 4.08 14.13 -24.18
CA GLU A 11 4.61 13.04 -25.02
C GLU A 11 4.92 11.78 -24.19
N GLN A 12 5.46 11.94 -22.97
CA GLN A 12 5.67 10.82 -22.05
C GLN A 12 4.35 10.18 -21.62
N VAL A 13 3.31 10.97 -21.36
CA VAL A 13 1.96 10.47 -21.05
C VAL A 13 1.42 9.63 -22.19
N VAL A 14 1.48 10.12 -23.43
CA VAL A 14 1.03 9.36 -24.61
C VAL A 14 1.74 8.02 -24.71
N ARG A 15 3.06 8.00 -24.61
CA ARG A 15 3.86 6.77 -24.65
C ARG A 15 3.51 5.80 -23.52
N CYS A 16 3.30 6.31 -22.31
CA CYS A 16 2.93 5.48 -21.17
C CYS A 16 1.50 4.94 -21.29
N TYR A 17 0.58 5.72 -21.87
CA TYR A 17 -0.78 5.25 -22.15
C TYR A 17 -0.81 4.14 -23.19
N GLU A 18 -0.04 4.24 -24.25
CA GLU A 18 0.11 3.15 -25.23
C GLU A 18 0.66 1.87 -24.58
N ALA A 19 1.69 2.00 -23.73
CA ALA A 19 2.26 0.87 -23.01
C ALA A 19 1.28 0.25 -22.00
N PHE A 20 0.48 1.07 -21.31
CA PHE A 20 -0.59 0.63 -20.43
C PHE A 20 -1.68 -0.12 -21.19
N SER A 21 -2.15 0.46 -22.31
CA SER A 21 -3.22 -0.11 -23.13
C SER A 21 -2.80 -1.42 -23.79
N GLY A 22 -1.51 -1.62 -24.04
CA GLY A 22 -0.93 -2.86 -24.57
C GLY A 22 -0.82 -3.99 -23.55
N GLN A 23 -1.08 -3.73 -22.26
CA GLN A 23 -1.03 -4.81 -21.25
C GLN A 23 -2.22 -5.77 -21.42
N PRO A 24 -1.97 -7.10 -21.41
CA PRO A 24 -2.99 -8.08 -21.79
C PRO A 24 -4.10 -8.27 -20.75
N THR A 25 -3.84 -7.98 -19.46
CA THR A 25 -4.82 -8.13 -18.38
C THR A 25 -4.83 -6.92 -17.45
N ASP A 26 -5.92 -6.75 -16.70
CA ASP A 26 -6.03 -5.66 -15.72
C ASP A 26 -5.01 -5.79 -14.57
N LEU A 27 -4.62 -7.01 -14.21
CA LEU A 27 -3.54 -7.20 -13.24
C LEU A 27 -2.20 -6.70 -13.80
N GLU A 28 -1.88 -6.98 -15.05
CA GLU A 28 -0.66 -6.51 -15.70
C GLU A 28 -0.68 -4.98 -15.90
N LYS A 29 -1.86 -4.41 -16.19
CA LYS A 29 -2.08 -2.96 -16.16
C LYS A 29 -1.79 -2.38 -14.77
N HIS A 30 -2.28 -3.01 -13.71
CA HIS A 30 -1.98 -2.63 -12.32
C HIS A 30 -0.49 -2.67 -12.04
N VAL A 31 0.19 -3.76 -12.40
CA VAL A 31 1.65 -3.93 -12.21
C VAL A 31 2.43 -2.86 -12.96
N TYR A 32 2.02 -2.54 -14.20
CA TYR A 32 2.60 -1.47 -14.99
C TYR A 32 2.47 -0.10 -14.28
N LEU A 33 1.26 0.26 -13.85
CA LEU A 33 1.02 1.52 -13.15
C LEU A 33 1.79 1.61 -11.83
N ARG A 34 1.89 0.51 -11.07
CA ARG A 34 2.71 0.44 -9.85
C ARG A 34 4.19 0.66 -10.15
N SER A 35 4.71 0.02 -11.20
CA SER A 35 6.09 0.22 -11.64
C SER A 35 6.36 1.67 -12.04
N LEU A 36 5.42 2.28 -12.76
CA LEU A 36 5.50 3.70 -13.12
C LEU A 36 5.49 4.60 -11.88
N GLN A 37 4.58 4.34 -10.93
CA GLN A 37 4.52 5.09 -9.67
C GLN A 37 5.82 5.01 -8.87
N ASP A 38 6.50 3.87 -8.90
CA ASP A 38 7.75 3.66 -8.18
C ASP A 38 8.97 4.28 -8.88
N THR A 39 8.91 4.49 -10.18
CA THR A 39 10.04 5.02 -10.99
C THR A 39 9.87 6.48 -11.37
N ASN A 40 8.65 6.94 -11.63
CA ASN A 40 8.32 8.31 -11.98
C ASN A 40 6.93 8.69 -11.48
N GLU A 41 6.84 9.08 -10.22
CA GLU A 41 5.58 9.38 -9.54
C GLU A 41 4.83 10.57 -10.17
N THR A 42 5.55 11.59 -10.64
CA THR A 42 4.93 12.74 -11.35
C THR A 42 4.22 12.27 -12.62
N LEU A 43 4.88 11.45 -13.42
CA LEU A 43 4.29 10.91 -14.66
C LEU A 43 3.13 9.95 -14.37
N PHE A 44 3.22 9.15 -13.31
CA PHE A 44 2.12 8.29 -12.86
C PHE A 44 0.86 9.12 -12.55
N TYR A 45 0.98 10.15 -11.72
CA TYR A 45 -0.17 10.97 -11.36
C TYR A 45 -0.72 11.80 -12.54
N ARG A 46 0.15 12.28 -13.42
CA ARG A 46 -0.29 12.97 -14.63
C ARG A 46 -1.08 12.03 -15.56
N LEU A 47 -0.57 10.84 -15.81
CA LEU A 47 -1.26 9.80 -16.60
C LEU A 47 -2.61 9.44 -15.98
N MET A 48 -2.64 9.23 -14.65
CA MET A 48 -3.86 8.92 -13.92
C MET A 48 -4.91 10.02 -14.00
N LEU A 49 -4.52 11.29 -13.94
CA LEU A 49 -5.43 12.43 -14.04
C LEU A 49 -6.06 12.53 -15.46
N ASP A 50 -5.26 12.29 -16.49
CA ASP A 50 -5.74 12.35 -17.87
C ASP A 50 -6.68 11.18 -18.22
N HIS A 51 -6.58 10.04 -17.51
CA HIS A 51 -7.33 8.81 -17.75
C HIS A 51 -8.02 8.25 -16.48
N ILE A 52 -8.47 9.11 -15.58
CA ILE A 52 -8.89 8.74 -14.22
C ILE A 52 -10.03 7.71 -14.20
N THR A 53 -11.01 7.86 -15.08
CA THR A 53 -12.18 6.96 -15.14
C THR A 53 -11.79 5.52 -15.51
N GLU A 54 -10.82 5.37 -16.40
CA GLU A 54 -10.32 4.07 -16.85
C GLU A 54 -9.36 3.44 -15.84
N MET A 55 -8.47 4.25 -15.29
CA MET A 55 -7.34 3.73 -14.50
C MET A 55 -7.65 3.59 -13.00
N MET A 56 -8.63 4.32 -12.47
CA MET A 56 -8.98 4.22 -11.04
C MET A 56 -9.39 2.79 -10.64
N PRO A 57 -10.24 2.06 -11.40
CA PRO A 57 -10.56 0.67 -11.09
C PRO A 57 -9.35 -0.30 -11.16
N ILE A 58 -8.32 0.09 -11.91
CA ILE A 58 -7.09 -0.69 -12.04
C ILE A 58 -6.17 -0.46 -10.83
N VAL A 59 -6.04 0.78 -10.38
CA VAL A 59 -5.17 1.13 -9.23
C VAL A 59 -5.79 0.74 -7.89
N TYR A 60 -7.14 0.79 -7.79
CA TYR A 60 -7.85 0.48 -6.57
C TYR A 60 -8.89 -0.63 -6.81
N THR A 61 -10.11 -0.49 -6.25
CA THR A 61 -11.14 -1.52 -6.43
C THR A 61 -11.74 -1.51 -7.84
N PRO A 62 -11.92 -2.69 -8.47
CA PRO A 62 -11.78 -4.05 -7.91
C PRO A 62 -10.39 -4.69 -8.03
N ILE A 63 -9.49 -4.20 -8.90
CA ILE A 63 -8.26 -4.91 -9.28
C ILE A 63 -7.24 -4.99 -8.14
N VAL A 64 -7.22 -4.02 -7.23
CA VAL A 64 -6.34 -4.05 -6.05
C VAL A 64 -6.52 -5.31 -5.19
N GLY A 65 -7.74 -5.88 -5.14
CA GLY A 65 -7.97 -7.15 -4.45
C GLY A 65 -7.15 -8.30 -5.03
N LEU A 66 -7.16 -8.43 -6.36
CA LEU A 66 -6.33 -9.43 -7.06
C LEU A 66 -4.83 -9.12 -6.87
N ALA A 67 -4.45 -7.85 -6.89
CA ALA A 67 -3.08 -7.44 -6.61
C ALA A 67 -2.64 -7.82 -5.19
N CYS A 68 -3.50 -7.70 -4.17
CA CYS A 68 -3.23 -8.18 -2.81
C CYS A 68 -3.02 -9.70 -2.77
N GLN A 69 -3.83 -10.48 -3.51
CA GLN A 69 -3.66 -11.93 -3.62
C GLN A 69 -2.31 -12.31 -4.25
N LYS A 70 -1.81 -11.51 -5.17
CA LYS A 70 -0.55 -11.75 -5.89
C LYS A 70 0.61 -10.89 -5.37
N PHE A 71 0.42 -10.20 -4.26
CA PHE A 71 1.33 -9.16 -3.78
C PHE A 71 2.79 -9.62 -3.71
N SER A 72 3.07 -10.76 -3.09
CA SER A 72 4.44 -11.30 -2.97
C SER A 72 5.10 -11.57 -4.33
N HIS A 73 4.32 -11.95 -5.33
CA HIS A 73 4.83 -12.23 -6.68
C HIS A 73 5.09 -10.97 -7.51
N ILE A 74 4.28 -9.93 -7.29
CA ILE A 74 4.40 -8.66 -8.03
C ILE A 74 5.26 -7.62 -7.30
N TYR A 75 5.62 -7.88 -6.04
CA TYR A 75 6.48 -7.02 -5.24
C TYR A 75 7.84 -6.80 -5.91
N ARG A 76 8.24 -5.54 -6.05
CA ARG A 76 9.51 -5.16 -6.66
C ARG A 76 10.31 -4.22 -5.76
N ARG A 77 9.61 -3.36 -5.02
CA ARG A 77 10.19 -2.27 -4.26
C ARG A 77 9.26 -1.94 -3.08
N PRO A 78 9.81 -1.64 -1.89
CA PRO A 78 8.99 -1.18 -0.79
C PRO A 78 8.34 0.18 -1.12
N ARG A 79 7.03 0.26 -0.85
CA ARG A 79 6.28 1.51 -0.79
C ARG A 79 5.48 1.49 0.51
N GLY A 80 5.77 2.44 1.41
CA GLY A 80 5.24 2.45 2.76
C GLY A 80 6.06 1.63 3.76
N VAL A 81 5.47 1.38 4.91
CA VAL A 81 6.12 0.77 6.07
C VAL A 81 5.41 -0.54 6.45
N PHE A 82 6.19 -1.61 6.58
CA PHE A 82 5.73 -2.87 7.17
C PHE A 82 6.25 -2.94 8.60
N ILE A 83 5.34 -3.13 9.56
CA ILE A 83 5.68 -3.29 10.98
C ILE A 83 5.25 -4.69 11.41
N SER A 84 6.20 -5.60 11.52
CA SER A 84 5.90 -6.97 11.93
C SER A 84 5.90 -7.11 13.46
N TYR A 85 5.12 -8.05 13.98
CA TYR A 85 5.05 -8.31 15.44
C TYR A 85 6.43 -8.57 16.08
N PRO A 86 7.38 -9.29 15.47
CA PRO A 86 8.74 -9.41 15.99
C PRO A 86 9.46 -8.07 16.21
N GLU A 87 9.16 -7.07 15.37
CA GLU A 87 9.81 -5.75 15.40
C GLU A 87 9.10 -4.72 16.30
N ARG A 88 8.08 -5.14 17.05
CA ARG A 88 7.25 -4.25 17.89
C ARG A 88 8.04 -3.35 18.85
N ALA A 89 9.16 -3.83 19.37
CA ALA A 89 10.02 -3.03 20.25
C ALA A 89 10.79 -1.91 19.53
N HIS A 90 10.80 -1.91 18.19
CA HIS A 90 11.57 -0.98 17.36
C HIS A 90 10.70 0.03 16.60
N MET A 91 9.41 0.16 16.93
CA MET A 91 8.48 1.05 16.20
C MET A 91 8.97 2.50 16.16
N ASP A 92 9.46 3.03 17.26
CA ASP A 92 10.02 4.40 17.31
C ASP A 92 11.20 4.56 16.34
N HIS A 93 12.06 3.55 16.25
CA HIS A 93 13.20 3.56 15.33
C HIS A 93 12.73 3.44 13.87
N ILE A 94 11.75 2.58 13.59
CA ILE A 94 11.16 2.44 12.26
C ILE A 94 10.61 3.79 11.79
N PHE A 95 9.82 4.48 12.62
CA PHE A 95 9.26 5.78 12.27
C PHE A 95 10.30 6.91 12.20
N SER A 96 11.41 6.81 12.96
CA SER A 96 12.49 7.79 12.85
C SER A 96 13.19 7.80 11.49
N ASN A 97 13.08 6.69 10.72
CA ASN A 97 13.61 6.60 9.36
C ASN A 97 12.65 7.20 8.31
N VAL A 98 11.43 7.59 8.70
CA VAL A 98 10.52 8.30 7.81
C VAL A 98 10.86 9.78 7.89
N ASP A 99 11.78 10.22 7.02
CA ASP A 99 12.25 11.62 6.94
C ASP A 99 11.33 12.44 6.02
N ARG A 100 10.05 12.52 6.40
CA ARG A 100 9.02 13.28 5.69
C ARG A 100 7.97 13.79 6.69
N ASP A 101 7.35 14.90 6.33
CA ASP A 101 6.21 15.46 7.04
C ASP A 101 4.93 14.79 6.52
N ILE A 102 4.40 13.82 7.27
CA ILE A 102 3.25 13.01 6.90
C ILE A 102 1.97 13.64 7.42
N GLU A 103 1.00 13.86 6.54
CA GLU A 103 -0.33 14.39 6.86
C GLU A 103 -1.39 13.29 6.95
N VAL A 104 -1.24 12.19 6.17
CA VAL A 104 -2.20 11.10 6.13
C VAL A 104 -1.50 9.75 6.18
N ILE A 105 -1.93 8.92 7.11
CA ILE A 105 -1.57 7.50 7.19
C ILE A 105 -2.82 6.68 6.91
N VAL A 106 -2.73 5.70 6.01
CA VAL A 106 -3.70 4.62 5.90
C VAL A 106 -3.04 3.35 6.36
N VAL A 107 -3.63 2.70 7.35
CA VAL A 107 -3.09 1.49 7.97
C VAL A 107 -4.06 0.32 7.84
N THR A 108 -3.53 -0.87 7.60
CA THR A 108 -4.27 -2.14 7.63
C THR A 108 -3.44 -3.23 8.31
N ASP A 109 -4.10 -4.22 8.89
CA ASP A 109 -3.45 -5.47 9.34
C ASP A 109 -3.58 -6.61 8.31
N GLY A 110 -4.26 -6.36 7.20
CA GLY A 110 -4.43 -7.30 6.11
C GLY A 110 -5.39 -8.46 6.40
N GLU A 111 -6.13 -8.43 7.50
CA GLU A 111 -6.98 -9.56 7.92
C GLU A 111 -8.26 -9.69 7.11
N ARG A 112 -8.90 -8.58 6.75
CA ARG A 112 -10.19 -8.61 6.07
C ARG A 112 -10.22 -7.75 4.81
N ILE A 113 -9.36 -8.10 3.89
CA ILE A 113 -9.23 -7.36 2.63
C ILE A 113 -10.49 -7.59 1.77
N LEU A 114 -11.33 -6.55 1.69
CA LEU A 114 -12.59 -6.58 0.92
C LEU A 114 -13.40 -7.86 1.20
N GLY A 115 -13.90 -8.51 0.16
CA GLY A 115 -14.53 -9.84 0.22
C GLY A 115 -13.57 -11.04 0.15
N LEU A 116 -12.25 -10.80 0.16
CA LEU A 116 -11.23 -11.84 -0.03
C LEU A 116 -10.72 -12.44 1.29
N GLY A 117 -10.99 -11.80 2.42
CA GLY A 117 -10.50 -12.23 3.73
C GLY A 117 -9.02 -11.97 3.95
N ASP A 118 -8.38 -12.82 4.75
CA ASP A 118 -7.01 -12.65 5.21
C ASP A 118 -5.99 -12.76 4.09
N GLN A 119 -5.33 -11.64 3.78
CA GLN A 119 -4.25 -11.54 2.81
C GLN A 119 -2.88 -11.32 3.47
N GLY A 120 -2.84 -11.21 4.81
CA GLY A 120 -1.61 -10.93 5.55
C GLY A 120 -0.88 -9.71 4.98
N ALA A 121 0.44 -9.83 4.80
CA ALA A 121 1.27 -8.76 4.25
C ALA A 121 0.84 -8.27 2.86
N GLY A 122 0.13 -9.11 2.09
CA GLY A 122 -0.45 -8.72 0.80
C GLY A 122 -1.50 -7.63 0.91
N GLY A 123 -2.11 -7.44 2.08
CA GLY A 123 -3.04 -6.35 2.38
C GLY A 123 -2.48 -4.95 2.13
N MET A 124 -1.15 -4.79 2.10
CA MET A 124 -0.49 -3.51 1.82
C MET A 124 -0.94 -2.85 0.51
N GLY A 125 -1.45 -3.62 -0.45
CA GLY A 125 -2.00 -3.07 -1.69
C GLY A 125 -3.14 -2.08 -1.46
N ILE A 126 -3.95 -2.29 -0.42
CA ILE A 126 -5.10 -1.45 -0.07
C ILE A 126 -4.67 -0.04 0.36
N PRO A 127 -3.84 0.16 1.40
CA PRO A 127 -3.39 1.51 1.79
C PRO A 127 -2.67 2.24 0.64
N ILE A 128 -1.87 1.54 -0.15
CA ILE A 128 -1.19 2.14 -1.29
C ILE A 128 -2.19 2.67 -2.32
N GLY A 129 -3.18 1.86 -2.72
CA GLY A 129 -4.22 2.27 -3.66
C GLY A 129 -5.08 3.39 -3.10
N LYS A 130 -5.49 3.30 -1.84
CA LYS A 130 -6.29 4.32 -1.16
C LYS A 130 -5.60 5.68 -1.14
N LEU A 131 -4.34 5.72 -0.76
CA LEU A 131 -3.57 6.97 -0.71
C LEU A 131 -3.33 7.57 -2.10
N SER A 132 -3.25 6.73 -3.14
CA SER A 132 -3.24 7.24 -4.52
C SER A 132 -4.52 8.02 -4.85
N LEU A 133 -5.68 7.57 -4.34
CA LEU A 133 -6.95 8.31 -4.49
C LEU A 133 -6.98 9.60 -3.66
N TYR A 134 -6.39 9.61 -2.45
CA TYR A 134 -6.25 10.85 -1.67
C TYR A 134 -5.46 11.91 -2.43
N THR A 135 -4.43 11.51 -3.16
CA THR A 135 -3.67 12.43 -4.02
C THR A 135 -4.51 12.86 -5.23
N LEU A 136 -5.07 11.91 -5.98
CA LEU A 136 -5.79 12.17 -7.22
C LEU A 136 -7.07 12.99 -7.04
N CYS A 137 -7.85 12.68 -5.99
CA CYS A 137 -9.17 13.26 -5.77
C CYS A 137 -9.16 14.31 -4.66
N GLY A 138 -8.27 14.18 -3.67
CA GLY A 138 -8.18 15.08 -2.52
C GLY A 138 -7.06 16.12 -2.62
N GLY A 139 -6.16 15.99 -3.59
CA GLY A 139 -5.06 16.95 -3.80
C GLY A 139 -3.96 16.88 -2.72
N ILE A 140 -3.91 15.81 -1.92
CA ILE A 140 -2.85 15.60 -0.94
C ILE A 140 -1.57 15.21 -1.68
N ALA A 141 -0.48 15.91 -1.41
CA ALA A 141 0.80 15.63 -2.04
C ALA A 141 1.29 14.20 -1.70
N PRO A 142 1.78 13.42 -2.67
CA PRO A 142 2.16 12.00 -2.45
C PRO A 142 3.18 11.83 -1.34
N GLU A 143 4.15 12.74 -1.22
CA GLU A 143 5.18 12.74 -0.18
C GLU A 143 4.62 12.93 1.23
N LYS A 144 3.39 13.43 1.36
CA LYS A 144 2.66 13.62 2.62
C LYS A 144 1.82 12.42 3.03
N THR A 145 1.87 11.36 2.27
CA THR A 145 1.10 10.14 2.51
C THR A 145 1.99 8.98 2.93
N LEU A 146 1.50 8.12 3.83
CA LEU A 146 2.24 6.95 4.30
C LEU A 146 1.32 5.73 4.41
N PRO A 147 1.43 4.74 3.51
CA PRO A 147 0.76 3.47 3.69
C PRO A 147 1.50 2.62 4.71
N ILE A 148 0.74 1.99 5.63
CA ILE A 148 1.31 1.11 6.66
C ILE A 148 0.57 -0.23 6.66
N LEU A 149 1.35 -1.31 6.80
CA LEU A 149 0.85 -2.63 7.09
C LEU A 149 1.39 -3.11 8.44
N LEU A 150 0.49 -3.53 9.31
CA LEU A 150 0.78 -4.18 10.58
C LEU A 150 0.79 -5.70 10.35
N ASP A 151 1.99 -6.29 10.26
CA ASP A 151 2.13 -7.72 9.99
C ASP A 151 2.08 -8.51 11.30
N LEU A 152 0.87 -8.82 11.71
CA LEU A 152 0.54 -9.61 12.90
C LEU A 152 0.40 -11.12 12.60
N GLY A 153 0.92 -11.56 11.45
CA GLY A 153 0.77 -12.92 10.94
C GLY A 153 -0.47 -13.07 10.06
N THR A 154 -0.77 -14.30 9.71
CA THR A 154 -1.93 -14.65 8.86
C THR A 154 -2.47 -16.02 9.23
N ASN A 155 -3.81 -16.18 9.17
CA ASN A 155 -4.47 -17.48 9.29
C ASN A 155 -4.78 -18.10 7.91
N ASN A 156 -4.33 -17.45 6.83
CA ASN A 156 -4.48 -17.98 5.47
C ASN A 156 -3.42 -19.07 5.23
N GLU A 157 -3.87 -20.32 5.17
CA GLU A 157 -2.98 -21.48 4.99
C GLU A 157 -2.20 -21.46 3.69
N GLU A 158 -2.75 -20.86 2.61
CA GLU A 158 -2.03 -20.75 1.34
C GLU A 158 -0.82 -19.85 1.51
N ARG A 159 -0.96 -18.73 2.25
CA ARG A 159 0.14 -17.82 2.55
C ARG A 159 1.19 -18.49 3.44
N LEU A 160 0.74 -19.19 4.47
CA LEU A 160 1.67 -19.88 5.39
C LEU A 160 2.51 -20.95 4.69
N LYS A 161 1.98 -21.59 3.65
CA LYS A 161 2.65 -22.63 2.87
C LYS A 161 3.44 -22.11 1.67
N ASP A 162 3.19 -20.86 1.24
CA ASP A 162 3.85 -20.28 0.08
C ASP A 162 5.30 -19.87 0.43
N PRO A 163 6.33 -20.47 -0.20
CA PRO A 163 7.72 -20.12 0.05
C PRO A 163 8.08 -18.70 -0.38
N THR A 164 7.27 -18.08 -1.25
CA THR A 164 7.48 -16.71 -1.76
C THR A 164 6.76 -15.66 -0.94
N TYR A 165 5.91 -16.06 0.03
CA TYR A 165 5.19 -15.12 0.88
C TYR A 165 6.17 -14.26 1.69
N ILE A 166 6.06 -12.94 1.55
CA ILE A 166 7.00 -11.98 2.13
C ILE A 166 6.66 -11.54 3.55
N GLY A 167 5.48 -11.89 4.07
CA GLY A 167 5.05 -11.56 5.43
C GLY A 167 5.58 -12.52 6.49
N TRP A 168 5.29 -12.21 7.74
CA TRP A 168 5.62 -13.05 8.88
C TRP A 168 4.78 -14.35 8.88
N ARG A 169 5.43 -15.50 8.69
CA ARG A 169 4.81 -16.82 8.50
C ARG A 169 4.43 -17.46 9.84
N LYS A 170 3.50 -16.85 10.54
CA LYS A 170 2.90 -17.33 11.78
C LYS A 170 1.41 -17.08 11.77
N ASN A 171 0.66 -17.87 12.55
CA ASN A 171 -0.73 -17.57 12.81
C ASN A 171 -0.86 -16.19 13.47
N ARG A 172 -1.99 -15.54 13.21
CA ARG A 172 -2.26 -14.21 13.73
C ARG A 172 -2.19 -14.16 15.25
N ILE A 173 -1.53 -13.12 15.72
CA ILE A 173 -1.59 -12.69 17.11
C ILE A 173 -3.02 -12.21 17.42
N ARG A 174 -3.50 -12.49 18.63
CA ARG A 174 -4.86 -12.21 19.11
C ARG A 174 -4.85 -11.67 20.52
N ASP A 175 -6.04 -11.31 20.98
CA ASP A 175 -6.32 -10.93 22.37
C ASP A 175 -5.39 -9.80 22.86
N LYS A 176 -4.97 -9.89 24.09
CA LYS A 176 -4.15 -8.87 24.73
C LYS A 176 -2.83 -8.56 23.99
N GLU A 177 -2.22 -9.54 23.34
CA GLU A 177 -0.99 -9.29 22.58
C GLU A 177 -1.25 -8.45 21.32
N TYR A 178 -2.41 -8.63 20.71
CA TYR A 178 -2.88 -7.78 19.60
C TYR A 178 -3.14 -6.36 20.09
N ASP A 179 -3.92 -6.20 21.17
CA ASP A 179 -4.26 -4.89 21.73
C ASP A 179 -3.01 -4.12 22.17
N ASP A 180 -2.08 -4.77 22.86
CA ASP A 180 -0.82 -4.17 23.29
C ASP A 180 0.04 -3.71 22.08
N PHE A 181 0.00 -4.45 20.98
CA PHE A 181 0.71 -4.07 19.74
C PHE A 181 0.07 -2.86 19.08
N ILE A 182 -1.26 -2.82 18.97
CA ILE A 182 -2.01 -1.69 18.40
C ILE A 182 -1.78 -0.42 19.24
N GLU A 183 -1.83 -0.53 20.57
CA GLU A 183 -1.56 0.60 21.47
C GLU A 183 -0.14 1.14 21.28
N GLN A 184 0.87 0.26 21.22
CA GLN A 184 2.26 0.67 20.93
C GLN A 184 2.39 1.37 19.57
N PHE A 185 1.69 0.87 18.55
CA PHE A 185 1.67 1.48 17.23
C PHE A 185 1.07 2.89 17.26
N VAL A 186 -0.09 3.06 17.88
CA VAL A 186 -0.74 4.37 18.00
C VAL A 186 0.16 5.37 18.73
N GLN A 187 0.75 4.95 19.86
CA GLN A 187 1.67 5.81 20.63
C GLN A 187 2.88 6.24 19.80
N ALA A 188 3.48 5.32 19.04
CA ALA A 188 4.62 5.62 18.18
C ALA A 188 4.25 6.57 17.02
N VAL A 189 3.05 6.39 16.43
CA VAL A 189 2.52 7.29 15.39
C VAL A 189 2.28 8.69 15.97
N MET A 190 1.57 8.81 17.10
CA MET A 190 1.27 10.11 17.72
C MET A 190 2.53 10.85 18.16
N LYS A 191 3.54 10.13 18.62
CA LYS A 191 4.83 10.70 19.00
C LYS A 191 5.59 11.28 17.79
N ARG A 192 5.54 10.61 16.65
CA ARG A 192 6.29 11.01 15.44
C ARG A 192 5.51 11.97 14.55
N PHE A 193 4.20 11.82 14.48
CA PHE A 193 3.29 12.54 13.60
C PHE A 193 2.06 13.02 14.40
N PRO A 194 2.19 14.01 15.29
CA PRO A 194 1.13 14.38 16.24
C PRO A 194 -0.15 14.89 15.60
N ASP A 195 -0.06 15.48 14.41
CA ASP A 195 -1.19 16.07 13.70
C ASP A 195 -1.68 15.23 12.50
N VAL A 196 -1.23 13.97 12.39
CA VAL A 196 -1.55 13.11 11.26
C VAL A 196 -2.99 12.63 11.30
N LEU A 197 -3.64 12.56 10.14
CA LEU A 197 -4.87 11.79 9.97
C LEU A 197 -4.51 10.30 9.88
N LEU A 198 -4.86 9.53 10.91
CA LEU A 198 -4.69 8.07 10.93
C LEU A 198 -6.01 7.40 10.54
N GLN A 199 -6.04 6.80 9.36
CA GLN A 199 -7.19 6.04 8.86
C GLN A 199 -6.95 4.54 8.97
N TRP A 200 -7.87 3.84 9.65
CA TRP A 200 -7.94 2.40 9.75
C TRP A 200 -8.69 1.82 8.56
N GLU A 201 -8.16 0.77 7.94
CA GLU A 201 -8.72 0.21 6.70
C GLU A 201 -8.67 -1.32 6.70
N ASP A 202 -9.81 -1.96 6.41
CA ASP A 202 -9.94 -3.42 6.23
C ASP A 202 -9.45 -4.25 7.43
N PHE A 203 -9.73 -3.79 8.65
CA PHE A 203 -9.59 -4.58 9.88
C PHE A 203 -10.78 -5.52 10.08
N ALA A 204 -10.57 -6.67 10.74
CA ALA A 204 -11.68 -7.54 11.10
C ALA A 204 -12.59 -6.90 12.16
N SER A 205 -13.90 -7.16 12.08
CA SER A 205 -14.90 -6.53 12.97
C SER A 205 -14.67 -6.85 14.45
N ALA A 206 -14.06 -7.99 14.78
CA ALA A 206 -13.72 -8.37 16.14
C ALA A 206 -12.59 -7.53 16.74
N ASP A 207 -11.70 -7.02 15.87
CA ASP A 207 -10.51 -6.28 16.24
C ASP A 207 -10.72 -4.75 16.11
N ALA A 208 -11.79 -4.33 15.42
CA ALA A 208 -12.11 -2.91 15.21
C ALA A 208 -12.96 -2.28 16.35
N ALA A 209 -13.50 -3.08 17.27
CA ALA A 209 -14.43 -2.62 18.29
C ALA A 209 -13.83 -1.76 19.42
N PRO A 210 -12.54 -1.85 19.77
CA PRO A 210 -11.94 -1.00 20.82
C PRO A 210 -11.27 0.29 20.34
N ILE A 211 -11.29 0.59 19.04
CA ILE A 211 -10.52 1.73 18.46
C ILE A 211 -11.38 2.99 18.36
#